data_f5ba5aa7f4676c8d1724addf62f2b7d2
#
_entry.id   f5ba5aa7f4676c8d1724addf62f2b7d2
#
_cell.length_a   1.000
_cell.length_b   1.000
_cell.length_c   1.000
_cell.angle_alpha   90.00
_cell.angle_beta   90.00
_cell.angle_gamma   90.00
#
_symmetry.space_group_name_H-M   'P 1'
#
loop_
_entity.id
_entity.type
_entity.pdbx_description
1 polymer ?
#
loop_
_entity_poly.entity_id
_entity_poly.type
_entity_poly.pdbx_seq_one_letter_code
_entity_poly.pdbx_strand_id
1 'polypeptide(L)'
;MSQTRAMNDVQLKRSWKMPVVYVLAALLQILFVVKVSGDVTIRLNDKSQSINIDDIVTPGRPILLVLTVFTLLVTAWSIYSVWERRQNPRWLDVTMMIVAGIATVFGFLIYAGSGSAGVVTLTSTLYSTVAISTPLIFGSLSGVVSERVGVVNIAIEGDLLLGAFAGVMAASFFQTSWAGLIAAPIAGAFLGCLLALFSVKYGVDQIIVGVVLNVLASGLTTFFYGTWMTKKPELFNTNRFSLPDIKIPLLGEIPILGPVLFNHNILVYLMYATVIFLAVYLYRSRWGLRLRACGEHPRAADTVGINVNRTRTLNTILASGFAGLGGAFFTIGSSLFFTDNISAGNGYIALAAMILGKWHPIGAMGAALMFGFAQALARLLPNLEQSIPSDLISMIPYIVTIIAVAGFVGKSRPPAAENIPYTK
;
A
#
# COMPACT_ATOMS: atom_id res chain seq x y z
N MET A 1 16.17 -28.12 42.09
CA MET A 1 15.03 -27.19 42.32
C MET A 1 15.39 -25.69 42.29
N SER A 2 16.66 -25.27 42.19
CA SER A 2 17.06 -23.84 42.12
C SER A 2 17.18 -23.24 40.72
N GLN A 3 17.40 -24.05 39.69
CA GLN A 3 17.56 -23.53 38.28
C GLN A 3 16.25 -23.21 37.57
N THR A 4 15.12 -23.81 38.00
CA THR A 4 13.80 -23.54 37.40
C THR A 4 13.17 -22.24 37.91
N ARG A 5 13.62 -21.67 39.03
CA ARG A 5 13.16 -20.35 39.50
C ARG A 5 13.86 -19.17 38.82
N ALA A 6 15.08 -19.34 38.35
CA ALA A 6 15.85 -18.28 37.68
C ALA A 6 15.38 -17.98 36.23
N MET A 7 14.61 -18.86 35.60
CA MET A 7 14.06 -18.65 34.26
C MET A 7 12.76 -17.83 34.22
N ASN A 8 12.09 -17.61 35.35
CA ASN A 8 10.84 -16.87 35.44
C ASN A 8 10.99 -15.36 35.67
N ASP A 9 12.19 -14.87 35.94
CA ASP A 9 12.49 -13.46 36.18
C ASP A 9 13.08 -12.73 34.96
N VAL A 10 12.74 -13.13 33.75
CA VAL A 10 12.89 -12.25 32.61
C VAL A 10 11.90 -11.10 32.81
N GLN A 11 12.34 -10.03 33.46
CA GLN A 11 11.54 -8.81 33.63
C GLN A 11 11.09 -8.35 32.25
N LEU A 12 9.82 -8.61 31.92
CA LEU A 12 9.20 -8.19 30.70
C LEU A 12 9.36 -6.68 30.56
N LYS A 13 10.12 -6.26 29.55
CA LYS A 13 10.37 -4.85 29.28
C LYS A 13 9.02 -4.15 29.08
N ARG A 14 8.67 -3.19 29.94
CA ARG A 14 7.45 -2.39 29.80
C ARG A 14 7.49 -1.68 28.44
N SER A 15 6.58 -2.00 27.54
CA SER A 15 6.43 -1.31 26.26
C SER A 15 5.27 -0.33 26.34
N TRP A 16 5.56 0.96 26.47
CA TRP A 16 4.56 2.04 26.47
C TRP A 16 4.11 2.45 25.09
N LYS A 17 4.60 1.81 24.02
CA LYS A 17 4.29 2.20 22.64
C LYS A 17 2.79 2.21 22.35
N MET A 18 2.10 1.09 22.61
CA MET A 18 0.65 0.99 22.32
C MET A 18 -0.21 1.88 23.21
N PRO A 19 0.01 1.94 24.55
CA PRO A 19 -0.70 2.91 25.39
C PRO A 19 -0.59 4.36 24.89
N VAL A 20 0.59 4.80 24.49
CA VAL A 20 0.79 6.17 23.96
C VAL A 20 -0.03 6.40 22.70
N VAL A 21 -0.04 5.43 21.77
CA VAL A 21 -0.84 5.54 20.54
C VAL A 21 -2.34 5.64 20.86
N TYR A 22 -2.84 4.83 21.79
CA TYR A 22 -4.26 4.87 22.19
C TYR A 22 -4.62 6.16 22.94
N VAL A 23 -3.73 6.69 23.76
CA VAL A 23 -3.91 8.00 24.42
C VAL A 23 -4.02 9.11 23.37
N LEU A 24 -3.13 9.12 22.37
CA LEU A 24 -3.19 10.11 21.30
C LEU A 24 -4.49 9.98 20.49
N ALA A 25 -4.93 8.76 20.18
CA ALA A 25 -6.21 8.52 19.52
C ALA A 25 -7.40 9.00 20.35
N ALA A 26 -7.39 8.74 21.66
CA ALA A 26 -8.45 9.19 22.56
C ALA A 26 -8.49 10.73 22.68
N LEU A 27 -7.35 11.39 22.80
CA LEU A 27 -7.27 12.86 22.81
C LEU A 27 -7.82 13.46 21.51
N LEU A 28 -7.46 12.88 20.36
CA LEU A 28 -7.96 13.31 19.06
C LEU A 28 -9.48 13.17 18.99
N GLN A 29 -10.04 12.06 19.45
CA GLN A 29 -11.49 11.86 19.47
C GLN A 29 -12.21 12.81 20.43
N ILE A 30 -11.64 13.12 21.59
CA ILE A 30 -12.17 14.12 22.51
C ILE A 30 -12.24 15.50 21.82
N LEU A 31 -11.20 15.86 21.07
CA LEU A 31 -11.20 17.11 20.27
C LEU A 31 -12.33 17.10 19.22
N PHE A 32 -12.61 15.97 18.58
CA PHE A 32 -13.72 15.84 17.63
C PHE A 32 -15.06 16.01 18.32
N VAL A 33 -15.29 15.39 19.50
CA VAL A 33 -16.52 15.53 20.27
C VAL A 33 -16.79 16.98 20.69
N VAL A 34 -15.73 17.72 21.06
CA VAL A 34 -15.85 19.13 21.48
C VAL A 34 -16.19 20.04 20.31
N LYS A 35 -15.60 19.77 19.14
CA LYS A 35 -15.74 20.66 17.97
C LYS A 35 -16.89 20.27 17.04
N VAL A 36 -17.41 19.05 17.14
CA VAL A 36 -18.49 18.58 16.27
C VAL A 36 -19.77 19.39 16.48
N SER A 37 -20.42 19.80 15.38
CA SER A 37 -21.68 20.52 15.38
C SER A 37 -22.54 20.03 14.22
N GLY A 38 -23.84 19.71 14.53
CA GLY A 38 -24.83 19.35 13.53
C GLY A 38 -24.90 17.84 13.24
N ASP A 39 -25.71 17.53 12.23
CA ASP A 39 -25.99 16.19 11.79
C ASP A 39 -24.96 15.75 10.73
N VAL A 40 -24.71 14.44 10.65
CA VAL A 40 -23.91 13.80 9.62
C VAL A 40 -24.81 12.92 8.77
N THR A 41 -24.67 13.04 7.45
CA THR A 41 -25.31 12.14 6.50
C THR A 41 -24.32 11.07 6.07
N ILE A 42 -24.57 9.82 6.46
CA ILE A 42 -23.74 8.66 6.09
C ILE A 42 -24.46 7.88 5.01
N ARG A 43 -23.85 7.75 3.86
CA ARG A 43 -24.31 6.91 2.76
C ARG A 43 -23.53 5.60 2.77
N LEU A 44 -24.22 4.51 3.10
CA LEU A 44 -23.61 3.17 3.13
C LEU A 44 -23.47 2.57 1.75
N ASN A 45 -24.39 2.89 0.81
CA ASN A 45 -24.45 2.28 -0.49
C ASN A 45 -24.63 3.32 -1.60
N ASP A 46 -24.10 3.05 -2.79
CA ASP A 46 -24.33 3.92 -3.94
C ASP A 46 -25.75 3.68 -4.49
N LYS A 47 -26.45 4.78 -4.85
CA LYS A 47 -27.83 4.72 -5.39
C LYS A 47 -27.96 3.93 -6.70
N SER A 48 -26.84 3.62 -7.35
CA SER A 48 -26.79 2.83 -8.57
C SER A 48 -26.87 1.30 -8.35
N GLN A 49 -26.93 0.85 -7.09
CA GLN A 49 -26.95 -0.57 -6.76
C GLN A 49 -28.38 -1.14 -6.66
N SER A 50 -28.50 -2.46 -6.91
CA SER A 50 -29.79 -3.17 -6.88
C SER A 50 -30.46 -3.17 -5.50
N ILE A 51 -29.69 -3.09 -4.42
CA ILE A 51 -30.19 -2.97 -3.05
C ILE A 51 -29.87 -1.56 -2.57
N ASN A 52 -30.89 -0.73 -2.45
CA ASN A 52 -30.75 0.65 -1.97
C ASN A 52 -30.92 0.68 -0.45
N ILE A 53 -29.90 1.17 0.24
CA ILE A 53 -29.94 1.45 1.69
C ILE A 53 -30.09 2.95 1.82
N ASP A 54 -31.15 3.41 2.53
CA ASP A 54 -31.40 4.84 2.74
C ASP A 54 -30.24 5.51 3.46
N ASP A 55 -30.03 6.78 3.15
CA ASP A 55 -29.02 7.60 3.81
C ASP A 55 -29.33 7.71 5.32
N ILE A 56 -28.36 7.41 6.16
CA ILE A 56 -28.49 7.51 7.62
C ILE A 56 -28.14 8.93 8.02
N VAL A 57 -29.16 9.71 8.41
CA VAL A 57 -28.97 11.03 8.99
C VAL A 57 -29.01 10.92 10.51
N THR A 58 -27.95 11.32 11.17
CA THR A 58 -27.84 11.18 12.63
C THR A 58 -26.98 12.30 13.22
N PRO A 59 -27.28 12.76 14.44
CA PRO A 59 -26.44 13.74 15.10
C PRO A 59 -25.05 13.20 15.35
N GLY A 60 -24.02 13.94 14.92
CA GLY A 60 -22.63 13.48 14.97
C GLY A 60 -22.11 13.30 16.40
N ARG A 61 -22.53 14.16 17.33
CA ARG A 61 -22.01 14.18 18.70
C ARG A 61 -22.26 12.90 19.51
N PRO A 62 -23.47 12.30 19.54
CA PRO A 62 -23.71 11.04 20.29
C PRO A 62 -22.85 9.87 19.78
N ILE A 63 -22.70 9.74 18.45
CA ILE A 63 -21.90 8.66 17.89
C ILE A 63 -20.42 8.84 18.25
N LEU A 64 -19.91 10.07 18.13
CA LEU A 64 -18.54 10.38 18.54
C LEU A 64 -18.30 10.09 20.02
N LEU A 65 -19.27 10.39 20.90
CA LEU A 65 -19.18 10.04 22.32
C LEU A 65 -19.04 8.53 22.52
N VAL A 66 -19.86 7.72 21.83
CA VAL A 66 -19.78 6.25 21.91
C VAL A 66 -18.41 5.76 21.45
N LEU A 67 -17.92 6.24 20.30
CA LEU A 67 -16.60 5.85 19.78
C LEU A 67 -15.46 6.26 20.71
N THR A 68 -15.57 7.46 21.31
CA THR A 68 -14.60 7.97 22.29
C THR A 68 -14.56 7.10 23.54
N VAL A 69 -15.73 6.68 24.07
CA VAL A 69 -15.81 5.77 25.23
C VAL A 69 -15.13 4.45 24.91
N PHE A 70 -15.37 3.84 23.74
CA PHE A 70 -14.69 2.62 23.34
C PHE A 70 -13.16 2.80 23.27
N THR A 71 -12.68 3.91 22.71
CA THR A 71 -11.24 4.19 22.65
C THR A 71 -10.64 4.44 24.01
N LEU A 72 -11.35 5.10 24.93
CA LEU A 72 -10.94 5.30 26.32
C LEU A 72 -10.86 3.97 27.07
N LEU A 73 -11.81 3.05 26.88
CA LEU A 73 -11.77 1.71 27.47
C LEU A 73 -10.57 0.91 26.99
N VAL A 74 -10.28 0.94 25.67
CA VAL A 74 -9.07 0.30 25.11
C VAL A 74 -7.81 0.93 25.68
N THR A 75 -7.78 2.26 25.81
CA THR A 75 -6.64 3.00 26.38
C THR A 75 -6.42 2.60 27.85
N ALA A 76 -7.48 2.60 28.66
CA ALA A 76 -7.41 2.24 30.07
C ALA A 76 -6.92 0.80 30.26
N TRP A 77 -7.46 -0.14 29.48
CA TRP A 77 -7.01 -1.54 29.51
C TRP A 77 -5.54 -1.69 29.09
N SER A 78 -5.11 -0.97 28.07
CA SER A 78 -3.72 -1.01 27.58
C SER A 78 -2.74 -0.46 28.63
N ILE A 79 -3.10 0.65 29.31
CA ILE A 79 -2.31 1.21 30.41
C ILE A 79 -2.25 0.24 31.59
N TYR A 80 -3.39 -0.32 31.97
CA TYR A 80 -3.49 -1.32 33.06
C TYR A 80 -2.62 -2.55 32.77
N SER A 81 -2.67 -3.10 31.56
CA SER A 81 -1.88 -4.27 31.16
C SER A 81 -0.37 -4.02 31.28
N VAL A 82 0.10 -2.81 30.89
CA VAL A 82 1.52 -2.44 31.01
C VAL A 82 1.91 -2.19 32.46
N TRP A 83 1.00 -1.61 33.27
CA TRP A 83 1.26 -1.36 34.70
C TRP A 83 1.43 -2.67 35.46
N GLU A 84 0.50 -3.61 35.29
CA GLU A 84 0.50 -4.94 35.93
C GLU A 84 1.48 -5.93 35.30
N ARG A 85 2.25 -5.49 34.25
CA ARG A 85 3.14 -6.37 33.47
C ARG A 85 2.44 -7.61 32.92
N ARG A 86 1.14 -7.52 32.67
CA ARG A 86 0.32 -8.60 32.14
C ARG A 86 0.56 -8.78 30.66
N GLN A 87 0.81 -10.01 30.21
CA GLN A 87 0.84 -10.33 28.78
C GLN A 87 -0.58 -10.58 28.29
N ASN A 88 -1.06 -9.72 27.42
CA ASN A 88 -2.30 -9.98 26.71
C ASN A 88 -2.08 -11.09 25.67
N PRO A 89 -3.08 -11.95 25.42
CA PRO A 89 -3.05 -12.84 24.28
C PRO A 89 -3.02 -12.01 22.99
N ARG A 90 -2.27 -12.48 21.98
CA ARG A 90 -2.08 -11.74 20.70
C ARG A 90 -3.40 -11.32 20.02
N TRP A 91 -4.43 -12.15 20.11
CA TRP A 91 -5.73 -11.83 19.53
C TRP A 91 -6.35 -10.59 20.20
N LEU A 92 -6.20 -10.42 21.51
CA LEU A 92 -6.74 -9.26 22.25
C LEU A 92 -6.01 -7.97 21.85
N ASP A 93 -4.68 -7.99 21.75
CA ASP A 93 -3.90 -6.82 21.29
C ASP A 93 -4.28 -6.42 19.85
N VAL A 94 -4.45 -7.41 18.97
CA VAL A 94 -4.89 -7.18 17.59
C VAL A 94 -6.32 -6.62 17.56
N THR A 95 -7.24 -7.17 18.35
CA THR A 95 -8.63 -6.67 18.42
C THR A 95 -8.68 -5.25 18.95
N MET A 96 -7.96 -4.93 20.01
CA MET A 96 -7.88 -3.57 20.56
C MET A 96 -7.35 -2.58 19.52
N MET A 97 -6.31 -2.96 18.78
CA MET A 97 -5.74 -2.14 17.72
C MET A 97 -6.76 -1.89 16.60
N ILE A 98 -7.47 -2.92 16.16
CA ILE A 98 -8.49 -2.81 15.12
C ILE A 98 -9.64 -1.92 15.61
N VAL A 99 -10.18 -2.15 16.80
CA VAL A 99 -11.29 -1.38 17.37
C VAL A 99 -10.91 0.09 17.54
N ALA A 100 -9.75 0.39 18.12
CA ALA A 100 -9.29 1.76 18.29
C ALA A 100 -9.02 2.45 16.93
N GLY A 101 -8.45 1.74 15.97
CA GLY A 101 -8.22 2.23 14.62
C GLY A 101 -9.52 2.56 13.90
N ILE A 102 -10.47 1.62 13.88
CA ILE A 102 -11.81 1.83 13.29
C ILE A 102 -12.51 2.99 13.98
N ALA A 103 -12.55 3.01 15.32
CA ALA A 103 -13.21 4.08 16.07
C ALA A 103 -12.60 5.46 15.77
N THR A 104 -11.28 5.57 15.62
CA THR A 104 -10.61 6.83 15.30
C THR A 104 -10.93 7.29 13.88
N VAL A 105 -10.91 6.37 12.91
CA VAL A 105 -11.21 6.67 11.51
C VAL A 105 -12.66 7.07 11.32
N PHE A 106 -13.61 6.29 11.87
CA PHE A 106 -15.03 6.64 11.81
C PHE A 106 -15.33 7.94 12.58
N GLY A 107 -14.69 8.14 13.74
CA GLY A 107 -14.78 9.37 14.48
C GLY A 107 -14.34 10.59 13.67
N PHE A 108 -13.26 10.46 12.93
CA PHE A 108 -12.78 11.51 12.03
C PHE A 108 -13.76 11.78 10.87
N LEU A 109 -14.29 10.73 10.23
CA LEU A 109 -15.26 10.87 9.14
C LEU A 109 -16.56 11.55 9.62
N ILE A 110 -17.06 11.18 10.80
CA ILE A 110 -18.23 11.78 11.41
C ILE A 110 -17.97 13.26 11.74
N TYR A 111 -16.81 13.57 12.30
CA TYR A 111 -16.40 14.94 12.58
C TYR A 111 -16.34 15.77 11.29
N ALA A 112 -15.67 15.27 10.25
CA ALA A 112 -15.52 15.98 8.98
C ALA A 112 -16.83 16.15 8.21
N GLY A 113 -17.75 15.18 8.32
CA GLY A 113 -19.06 15.23 7.65
C GLY A 113 -20.14 15.96 8.44
N SER A 114 -19.92 16.25 9.73
CA SER A 114 -20.94 16.84 10.60
C SER A 114 -21.11 18.33 10.34
N GLY A 115 -22.35 18.77 10.13
CA GLY A 115 -22.65 20.17 9.80
C GLY A 115 -22.26 20.59 8.39
N SER A 116 -21.72 19.68 7.57
CA SER A 116 -21.42 19.95 6.16
C SER A 116 -22.60 19.56 5.25
N ALA A 117 -22.68 20.21 4.08
CA ALA A 117 -23.62 19.78 3.02
C ALA A 117 -23.16 18.51 2.31
N GLY A 118 -21.94 18.03 2.61
CA GLY A 118 -21.34 16.84 2.02
C GLY A 118 -21.86 15.55 2.66
N VAL A 119 -21.93 14.49 1.87
CA VAL A 119 -22.34 13.16 2.31
C VAL A 119 -21.10 12.28 2.49
N VAL A 120 -20.96 11.65 3.65
CA VAL A 120 -19.90 10.66 3.89
C VAL A 120 -20.27 9.36 3.20
N THR A 121 -19.65 9.09 2.07
CA THR A 121 -19.90 7.89 1.27
C THR A 121 -18.94 6.78 1.65
N LEU A 122 -19.39 5.80 2.43
CA LEU A 122 -18.53 4.70 2.91
C LEU A 122 -18.06 3.79 1.77
N THR A 123 -19.00 3.32 0.94
CA THR A 123 -18.69 2.37 -0.15
C THR A 123 -17.74 2.98 -1.18
N SER A 124 -17.95 4.24 -1.59
CA SER A 124 -17.06 4.90 -2.55
C SER A 124 -15.68 5.18 -1.97
N THR A 125 -15.58 5.47 -0.67
CA THR A 125 -14.30 5.63 0.01
C THR A 125 -13.53 4.31 0.07
N LEU A 126 -14.19 3.22 0.40
CA LEU A 126 -13.58 1.89 0.42
C LEU A 126 -13.22 1.39 -1.00
N TYR A 127 -14.08 1.65 -1.99
CA TYR A 127 -13.78 1.40 -3.41
C TYR A 127 -12.51 2.14 -3.85
N SER A 128 -12.45 3.45 -3.55
CA SER A 128 -11.28 4.28 -3.84
C SER A 128 -10.03 3.79 -3.11
N THR A 129 -10.19 3.27 -1.88
CA THR A 129 -9.09 2.66 -1.12
C THR A 129 -8.46 1.50 -1.87
N VAL A 130 -9.26 0.55 -2.36
CA VAL A 130 -8.77 -0.60 -3.12
C VAL A 130 -8.11 -0.14 -4.43
N ALA A 131 -8.76 0.77 -5.14
CA ALA A 131 -8.24 1.31 -6.40
C ALA A 131 -6.87 2.00 -6.21
N ILE A 132 -6.77 2.94 -5.26
CA ILE A 132 -5.54 3.69 -4.98
C ILE A 132 -4.44 2.77 -4.42
N SER A 133 -4.81 1.73 -3.68
CA SER A 133 -3.84 0.77 -3.13
C SER A 133 -3.25 -0.15 -4.20
N THR A 134 -3.88 -0.31 -5.34
CA THR A 134 -3.43 -1.25 -6.39
C THR A 134 -1.99 -0.99 -6.85
N PRO A 135 -1.58 0.21 -7.26
CA PRO A 135 -0.18 0.49 -7.59
C PRO A 135 0.75 0.34 -6.39
N LEU A 136 0.30 0.70 -5.17
CA LEU A 136 1.09 0.54 -3.95
C LEU A 136 1.34 -0.94 -3.64
N ILE A 137 0.33 -1.81 -3.84
CA ILE A 137 0.47 -3.25 -3.64
C ILE A 137 1.43 -3.84 -4.65
N PHE A 138 1.30 -3.54 -5.95
CA PHE A 138 2.24 -4.02 -6.96
C PHE A 138 3.67 -3.56 -6.70
N GLY A 139 3.86 -2.27 -6.35
CA GLY A 139 5.18 -1.74 -5.97
C GLY A 139 5.75 -2.43 -4.73
N SER A 140 4.94 -2.65 -3.68
CA SER A 140 5.38 -3.35 -2.48
C SER A 140 5.71 -4.81 -2.74
N LEU A 141 4.96 -5.51 -3.61
CA LEU A 141 5.26 -6.89 -4.03
C LEU A 141 6.55 -6.96 -4.84
N SER A 142 6.83 -5.95 -5.67
CA SER A 142 8.11 -5.80 -6.36
C SER A 142 9.26 -5.78 -5.35
N GLY A 143 9.18 -4.90 -4.35
CA GLY A 143 10.16 -4.86 -3.27
C GLY A 143 10.28 -6.18 -2.51
N VAL A 144 9.15 -6.83 -2.15
CA VAL A 144 9.16 -8.13 -1.46
C VAL A 144 9.94 -9.18 -2.24
N VAL A 145 9.73 -9.31 -3.55
CA VAL A 145 10.41 -10.34 -4.36
C VAL A 145 11.89 -10.03 -4.52
N SER A 146 12.23 -8.78 -4.84
CA SER A 146 13.61 -8.34 -5.07
C SER A 146 14.45 -8.40 -3.79
N GLU A 147 13.91 -7.90 -2.65
CA GLU A 147 14.68 -7.90 -1.40
C GLU A 147 14.76 -9.29 -0.77
N ARG A 148 13.72 -10.12 -0.91
CA ARG A 148 13.79 -11.53 -0.48
C ARG A 148 14.82 -12.35 -1.21
N VAL A 149 15.25 -11.96 -2.40
CA VAL A 149 16.37 -12.61 -3.12
C VAL A 149 17.72 -11.95 -2.81
N GLY A 150 17.71 -10.86 -2.01
CA GLY A 150 18.90 -10.14 -1.55
C GLY A 150 19.32 -8.97 -2.45
N VAL A 151 18.40 -8.41 -3.23
CA VAL A 151 18.63 -7.20 -4.05
C VAL A 151 17.67 -6.10 -3.60
N VAL A 152 18.23 -5.03 -3.05
CA VAL A 152 17.45 -3.83 -2.68
C VAL A 152 16.87 -3.18 -3.93
N ASN A 153 15.57 -2.94 -3.93
CA ASN A 153 14.90 -2.25 -5.04
C ASN A 153 14.32 -0.89 -4.60
N ILE A 154 15.13 0.14 -4.64
CA ILE A 154 14.66 1.52 -4.47
C ILE A 154 14.12 2.09 -5.78
N ALA A 155 14.33 1.42 -6.93
CA ALA A 155 13.86 1.87 -8.23
C ALA A 155 12.35 1.71 -8.46
N ILE A 156 11.58 1.29 -7.45
CA ILE A 156 10.13 1.06 -7.53
C ILE A 156 9.38 2.30 -8.07
N GLU A 157 9.80 3.52 -7.68
CA GLU A 157 9.19 4.76 -8.18
C GLU A 157 9.39 4.91 -9.69
N GLY A 158 10.60 4.65 -10.17
CA GLY A 158 10.93 4.65 -11.61
C GLY A 158 10.21 3.54 -12.37
N ASP A 159 10.10 2.35 -11.77
CA ASP A 159 9.38 1.22 -12.36
C ASP A 159 7.89 1.57 -12.57
N LEU A 160 7.24 2.16 -11.54
CA LEU A 160 5.85 2.64 -11.63
C LEU A 160 5.70 3.73 -12.71
N LEU A 161 6.59 4.71 -12.70
CA LEU A 161 6.54 5.85 -13.60
C LEU A 161 6.73 5.44 -15.06
N LEU A 162 7.74 4.61 -15.34
CA LEU A 162 8.00 4.11 -16.68
C LEU A 162 6.91 3.14 -17.16
N GLY A 163 6.36 2.32 -16.24
CA GLY A 163 5.21 1.46 -16.50
C GLY A 163 3.95 2.25 -16.87
N ALA A 164 3.67 3.34 -16.16
CA ALA A 164 2.57 4.26 -16.47
C ALA A 164 2.73 4.90 -17.86
N PHE A 165 3.94 5.39 -18.14
CA PHE A 165 4.28 6.01 -19.43
C PHE A 165 4.12 5.02 -20.59
N ALA A 166 4.78 3.86 -20.52
CA ALA A 166 4.74 2.84 -21.55
C ALA A 166 3.33 2.26 -21.73
N GLY A 167 2.58 2.13 -20.63
CA GLY A 167 1.21 1.63 -20.64
C GLY A 167 0.29 2.50 -21.51
N VAL A 168 0.24 3.81 -21.25
CA VAL A 168 -0.63 4.69 -22.04
C VAL A 168 -0.11 4.89 -23.45
N MET A 169 1.20 4.96 -23.63
CA MET A 169 1.80 5.13 -24.95
C MET A 169 1.46 3.96 -25.88
N ALA A 170 1.61 2.72 -25.38
CA ALA A 170 1.24 1.53 -26.14
C ALA A 170 -0.28 1.43 -26.36
N ALA A 171 -1.08 1.75 -25.34
CA ALA A 171 -2.54 1.77 -25.47
C ALA A 171 -3.00 2.77 -26.54
N SER A 172 -2.42 3.95 -26.57
CA SER A 172 -2.73 4.99 -27.54
C SER A 172 -2.30 4.60 -28.95
N PHE A 173 -1.08 4.09 -29.10
CA PHE A 173 -0.51 3.73 -30.40
C PHE A 173 -1.25 2.55 -31.05
N PHE A 174 -1.52 1.49 -30.29
CA PHE A 174 -2.22 0.30 -30.78
C PHE A 174 -3.75 0.40 -30.68
N GLN A 175 -4.28 1.50 -30.19
CA GLN A 175 -5.71 1.75 -30.04
C GLN A 175 -6.41 0.68 -29.17
N THR A 176 -5.72 0.16 -28.14
CA THR A 176 -6.27 -0.84 -27.23
C THR A 176 -5.57 -0.82 -25.86
N SER A 177 -6.34 -0.84 -24.77
CA SER A 177 -5.81 -0.90 -23.41
C SER A 177 -5.00 -2.16 -23.11
N TRP A 178 -5.28 -3.27 -23.82
CA TRP A 178 -4.55 -4.53 -23.66
C TRP A 178 -3.08 -4.42 -24.05
N ALA A 179 -2.76 -3.62 -25.07
CA ALA A 179 -1.37 -3.35 -25.44
C ALA A 179 -0.61 -2.64 -24.30
N GLY A 180 -1.27 -1.69 -23.64
CA GLY A 180 -0.72 -1.02 -22.47
C GLY A 180 -0.48 -1.95 -21.29
N LEU A 181 -1.42 -2.90 -21.07
CA LEU A 181 -1.29 -3.91 -20.01
C LEU A 181 -0.05 -4.82 -20.20
N ILE A 182 0.36 -5.06 -21.44
CA ILE A 182 1.55 -5.85 -21.77
C ILE A 182 2.81 -4.98 -21.75
N ALA A 183 2.75 -3.76 -22.27
CA ALA A 183 3.90 -2.87 -22.37
C ALA A 183 4.42 -2.40 -21.00
N ALA A 184 3.52 -2.14 -20.05
CA ALA A 184 3.86 -1.63 -18.74
C ALA A 184 4.79 -2.57 -17.93
N PRO A 185 4.50 -3.87 -17.77
CA PRO A 185 5.42 -4.77 -17.07
C PRO A 185 6.74 -4.98 -17.82
N ILE A 186 6.77 -4.89 -19.15
CA ILE A 186 8.00 -4.95 -19.96
C ILE A 186 8.86 -3.73 -19.65
N ALA A 187 8.27 -2.55 -19.56
CA ALA A 187 8.99 -1.32 -19.24
C ALA A 187 9.58 -1.34 -17.81
N GLY A 188 8.81 -1.83 -16.81
CA GLY A 188 9.34 -2.07 -15.47
C GLY A 188 10.46 -3.11 -15.48
N ALA A 189 10.28 -4.25 -16.16
CA ALA A 189 11.29 -5.28 -16.28
C ALA A 189 12.59 -4.78 -16.96
N PHE A 190 12.50 -3.80 -17.86
CA PHE A 190 13.66 -3.15 -18.46
C PHE A 190 14.50 -2.41 -17.39
N LEU A 191 13.87 -1.62 -16.51
CA LEU A 191 14.59 -0.99 -15.38
C LEU A 191 15.15 -2.05 -14.42
N GLY A 192 14.37 -3.11 -14.14
CA GLY A 192 14.84 -4.25 -13.36
C GLY A 192 16.04 -4.96 -13.97
N CYS A 193 16.14 -5.02 -15.29
CA CYS A 193 17.30 -5.52 -16.01
C CYS A 193 18.54 -4.64 -15.78
N LEU A 194 18.37 -3.31 -15.84
CA LEU A 194 19.45 -2.38 -15.52
C LEU A 194 19.86 -2.46 -14.06
N LEU A 195 18.90 -2.54 -13.12
CA LEU A 195 19.18 -2.73 -11.70
C LEU A 195 20.00 -4.01 -11.49
N ALA A 196 19.56 -5.13 -12.05
CA ALA A 196 20.28 -6.40 -11.93
C ALA A 196 21.65 -6.38 -12.61
N LEU A 197 21.78 -5.73 -13.75
CA LEU A 197 23.03 -5.59 -14.46
C LEU A 197 24.09 -4.87 -13.62
N PHE A 198 23.73 -3.72 -13.05
CA PHE A 198 24.70 -2.93 -12.27
C PHE A 198 24.92 -3.51 -10.88
N SER A 199 23.88 -3.97 -10.19
CA SER A 199 23.98 -4.44 -8.81
C SER A 199 24.45 -5.88 -8.67
N VAL A 200 24.01 -6.79 -9.55
CA VAL A 200 24.36 -8.22 -9.46
C VAL A 200 25.60 -8.56 -10.28
N LYS A 201 25.69 -8.08 -11.53
CA LYS A 201 26.81 -8.42 -12.41
C LYS A 201 28.04 -7.56 -12.14
N TYR A 202 27.87 -6.24 -11.98
CA TYR A 202 28.99 -5.32 -11.74
C TYR A 202 29.26 -5.03 -10.26
N GLY A 203 28.38 -5.47 -9.34
CA GLY A 203 28.58 -5.34 -7.90
C GLY A 203 28.49 -3.91 -7.38
N VAL A 204 27.85 -3.00 -8.10
CA VAL A 204 27.63 -1.62 -7.68
C VAL A 204 26.62 -1.59 -6.54
N ASP A 205 26.74 -0.62 -5.61
CA ASP A 205 25.79 -0.46 -4.53
C ASP A 205 24.35 -0.33 -5.05
N GLN A 206 23.48 -1.20 -4.54
CA GLN A 206 22.10 -1.37 -5.04
C GLN A 206 21.25 -0.15 -4.79
N ILE A 207 21.48 0.54 -3.66
CA ILE A 207 20.75 1.75 -3.25
C ILE A 207 21.07 2.88 -4.23
N ILE A 208 22.35 3.07 -4.52
CA ILE A 208 22.82 4.11 -5.46
C ILE A 208 22.24 3.84 -6.85
N VAL A 209 22.34 2.60 -7.33
CA VAL A 209 21.76 2.21 -8.64
C VAL A 209 20.26 2.49 -8.68
N GLY A 210 19.51 2.10 -7.62
CA GLY A 210 18.07 2.33 -7.55
C GLY A 210 17.69 3.81 -7.63
N VAL A 211 18.41 4.68 -6.90
CA VAL A 211 18.18 6.13 -6.96
C VAL A 211 18.49 6.70 -8.35
N VAL A 212 19.59 6.29 -8.96
CA VAL A 212 19.95 6.73 -10.33
C VAL A 212 18.90 6.28 -11.35
N LEU A 213 18.36 5.06 -11.22
CA LEU A 213 17.29 4.57 -12.09
C LEU A 213 15.99 5.33 -11.93
N ASN A 214 15.64 5.78 -10.72
CA ASN A 214 14.50 6.67 -10.52
C ASN A 214 14.66 8.00 -11.24
N VAL A 215 15.85 8.61 -11.14
CA VAL A 215 16.17 9.85 -11.87
C VAL A 215 16.16 9.63 -13.38
N LEU A 216 16.70 8.51 -13.84
CA LEU A 216 16.68 8.14 -15.27
C LEU A 216 15.24 7.99 -15.77
N ALA A 217 14.39 7.26 -15.04
CA ALA A 217 12.99 7.05 -15.42
C ALA A 217 12.22 8.38 -15.45
N SER A 218 12.41 9.24 -14.45
CA SER A 218 11.80 10.57 -14.40
C SER A 218 12.29 11.43 -15.56
N GLY A 219 13.59 11.51 -15.80
CA GLY A 219 14.15 12.31 -16.91
C GLY A 219 13.69 11.82 -18.29
N LEU A 220 13.65 10.50 -18.53
CA LEU A 220 13.16 9.93 -19.79
C LEU A 220 11.67 10.21 -20.00
N THR A 221 10.84 9.98 -18.97
CA THR A 221 9.39 10.19 -19.11
C THR A 221 9.04 11.66 -19.28
N THR A 222 9.68 12.58 -18.55
CA THR A 222 9.51 14.04 -18.72
C THR A 222 9.94 14.49 -20.13
N PHE A 223 11.09 14.02 -20.62
CA PHE A 223 11.57 14.34 -21.97
C PHE A 223 10.58 13.88 -23.05
N PHE A 224 10.15 12.62 -23.02
CA PHE A 224 9.21 12.10 -24.01
C PHE A 224 7.80 12.65 -23.85
N TYR A 225 7.38 12.98 -22.63
CA TYR A 225 6.13 13.68 -22.37
C TYR A 225 6.12 15.04 -23.10
N GLY A 226 7.18 15.85 -22.91
CA GLY A 226 7.28 17.16 -23.55
C GLY A 226 7.48 17.12 -25.07
N THR A 227 8.17 16.09 -25.59
CA THR A 227 8.50 16.02 -27.02
C THR A 227 7.46 15.28 -27.86
N TRP A 228 6.86 14.21 -27.34
CA TRP A 228 5.95 13.33 -28.08
C TRP A 228 4.50 13.48 -27.62
N MET A 229 4.23 13.32 -26.32
CA MET A 229 2.86 13.27 -25.83
C MET A 229 2.13 14.62 -25.91
N THR A 230 2.81 15.72 -25.59
CA THR A 230 2.21 17.07 -25.69
C THR A 230 2.06 17.54 -27.12
N LYS A 231 2.97 17.15 -28.04
CA LYS A 231 2.92 17.58 -29.46
C LYS A 231 1.93 16.76 -30.30
N LYS A 232 1.75 15.48 -29.97
CA LYS A 232 0.85 14.55 -30.66
C LYS A 232 0.04 13.72 -29.66
N PRO A 233 -0.82 14.36 -28.85
CA PRO A 233 -1.55 13.66 -27.79
C PRO A 233 -2.48 12.58 -28.35
N GLU A 234 -3.07 12.78 -29.51
CA GLU A 234 -3.97 11.80 -30.17
C GLU A 234 -3.27 10.47 -30.47
N LEU A 235 -1.96 10.48 -30.70
CA LEU A 235 -1.19 9.29 -31.05
C LEU A 235 -0.56 8.62 -29.83
N PHE A 236 -0.12 9.38 -28.82
CA PHE A 236 0.72 8.88 -27.74
C PHE A 236 0.11 9.03 -26.34
N ASN A 237 -0.92 9.86 -26.16
CA ASN A 237 -1.51 10.15 -24.87
C ASN A 237 -3.03 10.39 -24.99
N THR A 238 -3.71 9.48 -25.66
CA THR A 238 -5.15 9.62 -25.90
C THR A 238 -5.96 8.99 -24.78
N ASN A 239 -7.03 9.68 -24.37
CA ASN A 239 -7.92 9.29 -23.28
C ASN A 239 -9.05 8.33 -23.73
N ARG A 240 -8.86 7.47 -24.73
CA ARG A 240 -9.97 6.69 -25.32
C ARG A 240 -10.04 5.24 -24.83
N PHE A 241 -9.00 4.73 -24.18
CA PHE A 241 -8.86 3.29 -23.91
C PHE A 241 -8.69 3.01 -22.43
N SER A 242 -9.80 2.93 -21.70
CA SER A 242 -9.81 2.38 -20.33
C SER A 242 -9.86 0.86 -20.36
N LEU A 243 -9.31 0.26 -19.32
CA LEU A 243 -9.58 -1.14 -19.07
C LEU A 243 -11.04 -1.30 -18.59
N PRO A 244 -11.78 -2.30 -19.10
CA PRO A 244 -13.16 -2.50 -18.70
C PRO A 244 -13.26 -2.89 -17.22
N ASP A 245 -14.26 -2.34 -16.54
CA ASP A 245 -14.65 -2.80 -15.22
C ASP A 245 -15.40 -4.11 -15.33
N ILE A 246 -15.00 -5.08 -14.51
CA ILE A 246 -15.56 -6.42 -14.48
C ILE A 246 -16.32 -6.58 -13.18
N LYS A 247 -17.65 -6.66 -13.27
CA LYS A 247 -18.50 -7.01 -12.14
C LYS A 247 -18.62 -8.54 -12.06
N ILE A 248 -18.11 -9.13 -10.98
CA ILE A 248 -18.25 -10.58 -10.77
C ILE A 248 -19.71 -10.88 -10.41
N PRO A 249 -20.43 -11.74 -11.18
CA PRO A 249 -21.81 -12.11 -10.88
C PRO A 249 -21.96 -12.67 -9.47
N LEU A 250 -23.09 -12.42 -8.82
CA LEU A 250 -23.41 -12.79 -7.43
C LEU A 250 -22.57 -12.05 -6.38
N LEU A 251 -21.24 -12.07 -6.47
CA LEU A 251 -20.36 -11.41 -5.49
C LEU A 251 -20.40 -9.88 -5.61
N GLY A 252 -20.52 -9.35 -6.83
CA GLY A 252 -20.64 -7.91 -7.08
C GLY A 252 -21.99 -7.31 -6.66
N GLU A 253 -22.98 -8.13 -6.26
CA GLU A 253 -24.30 -7.68 -5.80
C GLU A 253 -24.42 -7.59 -4.28
N ILE A 254 -23.43 -8.11 -3.54
CA ILE A 254 -23.41 -8.03 -2.09
C ILE A 254 -23.33 -6.55 -1.68
N PRO A 255 -24.25 -6.04 -0.85
CA PRO A 255 -24.20 -4.65 -0.39
C PRO A 255 -22.85 -4.32 0.23
N ILE A 256 -22.30 -3.14 -0.06
CA ILE A 256 -21.02 -2.61 0.40
C ILE A 256 -19.82 -3.42 -0.12
N LEU A 257 -19.73 -4.73 0.17
CA LEU A 257 -18.59 -5.56 -0.18
C LEU A 257 -18.49 -5.85 -1.69
N GLY A 258 -19.62 -5.98 -2.37
CA GLY A 258 -19.66 -6.23 -3.81
C GLY A 258 -18.93 -5.16 -4.62
N PRO A 259 -19.35 -3.90 -4.55
CA PRO A 259 -18.67 -2.81 -5.24
C PRO A 259 -17.23 -2.61 -4.79
N VAL A 260 -16.95 -2.77 -3.49
CA VAL A 260 -15.62 -2.53 -2.91
C VAL A 260 -14.58 -3.53 -3.37
N LEU A 261 -14.95 -4.81 -3.59
CA LEU A 261 -13.99 -5.88 -3.88
C LEU A 261 -14.18 -6.52 -5.27
N PHE A 262 -15.41 -6.51 -5.80
CA PHE A 262 -15.81 -7.33 -6.94
C PHE A 262 -16.39 -6.55 -8.13
N ASN A 263 -16.14 -5.24 -8.17
CA ASN A 263 -16.52 -4.38 -9.29
C ASN A 263 -15.37 -3.42 -9.63
N HIS A 264 -14.32 -3.96 -10.22
CA HIS A 264 -13.11 -3.22 -10.56
C HIS A 264 -12.59 -3.59 -11.94
N ASN A 265 -11.61 -2.83 -12.42
CA ASN A 265 -10.90 -3.17 -13.64
C ASN A 265 -10.00 -4.41 -13.45
N ILE A 266 -9.57 -5.00 -14.56
CA ILE A 266 -8.75 -6.23 -14.57
C ILE A 266 -7.45 -6.11 -13.78
N LEU A 267 -6.86 -4.91 -13.65
CA LEU A 267 -5.61 -4.68 -12.89
C LEU A 267 -5.79 -4.98 -11.40
N VAL A 268 -6.95 -4.66 -10.82
CA VAL A 268 -7.26 -4.98 -9.42
C VAL A 268 -7.34 -6.48 -9.22
N TYR A 269 -7.97 -7.22 -10.15
CA TYR A 269 -8.03 -8.69 -10.06
C TYR A 269 -6.66 -9.34 -10.27
N LEU A 270 -5.85 -8.79 -11.17
CA LEU A 270 -4.45 -9.22 -11.34
C LEU A 270 -3.64 -8.95 -10.06
N MET A 271 -3.89 -7.86 -9.37
CA MET A 271 -3.26 -7.57 -8.07
C MET A 271 -3.64 -8.63 -7.04
N TYR A 272 -4.93 -8.97 -6.88
CA TYR A 272 -5.35 -10.04 -5.97
C TYR A 272 -4.69 -11.37 -6.33
N ALA A 273 -4.70 -11.73 -7.61
CA ALA A 273 -4.06 -12.96 -8.10
C ALA A 273 -2.55 -12.97 -7.82
N THR A 274 -1.87 -11.83 -8.02
CA THR A 274 -0.42 -11.70 -7.78
C THR A 274 -0.08 -11.81 -6.29
N VAL A 275 -0.88 -11.23 -5.38
CA VAL A 275 -0.69 -11.39 -3.93
C VAL A 275 -0.78 -12.85 -3.52
N ILE A 276 -1.85 -13.54 -3.96
CA ILE A 276 -2.06 -14.96 -3.64
C ILE A 276 -0.94 -15.81 -4.26
N PHE A 277 -0.63 -15.57 -5.54
CA PHE A 277 0.43 -16.28 -6.24
C PHE A 277 1.77 -16.13 -5.53
N LEU A 278 2.17 -14.91 -5.18
CA LEU A 278 3.45 -14.66 -4.50
C LEU A 278 3.46 -15.20 -3.06
N ALA A 279 2.34 -15.18 -2.35
CA ALA A 279 2.25 -15.79 -1.03
C ALA A 279 2.51 -17.31 -1.10
N VAL A 280 1.91 -18.00 -2.08
CA VAL A 280 2.14 -19.43 -2.31
C VAL A 280 3.54 -19.66 -2.88
N TYR A 281 3.94 -18.90 -3.89
CA TYR A 281 5.25 -19.02 -4.53
C TYR A 281 6.40 -18.89 -3.54
N LEU A 282 6.42 -17.83 -2.74
CA LEU A 282 7.52 -17.57 -1.81
C LEU A 282 7.56 -18.56 -0.63
N TYR A 283 6.40 -19.01 -0.12
CA TYR A 283 6.38 -19.78 1.13
C TYR A 283 6.02 -21.26 0.98
N ARG A 284 5.44 -21.68 -0.14
CA ARG A 284 5.03 -23.07 -0.37
C ARG A 284 5.73 -23.76 -1.55
N SER A 285 6.52 -23.01 -2.38
CA SER A 285 7.18 -23.57 -3.55
C SER A 285 8.68 -23.83 -3.32
N ARG A 286 9.23 -24.78 -4.09
CA ARG A 286 10.69 -25.05 -4.13
C ARG A 286 11.46 -23.85 -4.69
N TRP A 287 10.89 -23.12 -5.63
CA TRP A 287 11.48 -21.92 -6.23
C TRP A 287 11.58 -20.78 -5.21
N GLY A 288 10.52 -20.55 -4.43
CA GLY A 288 10.52 -19.55 -3.36
C GLY A 288 11.50 -19.90 -2.24
N LEU A 289 11.71 -21.19 -1.93
CA LEU A 289 12.73 -21.61 -0.98
C LEU A 289 14.14 -21.26 -1.48
N ARG A 290 14.45 -21.54 -2.75
CA ARG A 290 15.74 -21.19 -3.39
C ARG A 290 15.96 -19.68 -3.42
N LEU A 291 14.92 -18.91 -3.75
CA LEU A 291 14.95 -17.45 -3.75
C LEU A 291 15.33 -16.91 -2.37
N ARG A 292 14.63 -17.34 -1.31
CA ARG A 292 14.90 -16.91 0.06
C ARG A 292 16.27 -17.37 0.56
N ALA A 293 16.72 -18.57 0.17
CA ALA A 293 18.07 -19.04 0.50
C ALA A 293 19.16 -18.13 -0.08
N CYS A 294 18.97 -17.62 -1.31
CA CYS A 294 19.87 -16.63 -1.93
C CYS A 294 19.91 -15.29 -1.19
N GLY A 295 18.79 -14.90 -0.57
CA GLY A 295 18.71 -13.65 0.20
C GLY A 295 19.20 -13.76 1.65
N GLU A 296 19.13 -14.96 2.25
CA GLU A 296 19.59 -15.17 3.64
C GLU A 296 21.07 -15.61 3.69
N HIS A 297 21.44 -16.63 2.93
CA HIS A 297 22.80 -17.21 2.92
C HIS A 297 23.25 -17.59 1.50
N PRO A 298 23.68 -16.63 0.66
CA PRO A 298 24.01 -16.88 -0.74
C PRO A 298 25.17 -17.91 -0.91
N ARG A 299 26.17 -17.89 -0.03
CA ARG A 299 27.27 -18.87 -0.07
C ARG A 299 26.76 -20.29 0.17
N ALA A 300 25.90 -20.49 1.15
CA ALA A 300 25.30 -21.80 1.42
C ALA A 300 24.36 -22.24 0.28
N ALA A 301 23.67 -21.32 -0.36
CA ALA A 301 22.86 -21.62 -1.54
C ALA A 301 23.71 -22.10 -2.73
N ASP A 302 24.87 -21.50 -2.95
CA ASP A 302 25.79 -21.89 -4.02
C ASP A 302 26.40 -23.30 -3.79
N THR A 303 26.73 -23.66 -2.54
CA THR A 303 27.27 -24.99 -2.22
C THR A 303 26.31 -26.15 -2.53
N VAL A 304 24.99 -25.88 -2.49
CA VAL A 304 23.94 -26.87 -2.87
C VAL A 304 23.54 -26.76 -4.36
N GLY A 305 24.32 -26.06 -5.18
CA GLY A 305 24.14 -25.97 -6.62
C GLY A 305 23.13 -24.93 -7.11
N ILE A 306 22.72 -23.96 -6.26
CA ILE A 306 21.84 -22.87 -6.69
C ILE A 306 22.70 -21.75 -7.29
N ASN A 307 22.44 -21.40 -8.54
CA ASN A 307 23.11 -20.26 -9.17
C ASN A 307 22.54 -18.94 -8.62
N VAL A 308 23.25 -18.37 -7.64
CA VAL A 308 22.82 -17.18 -6.90
C VAL A 308 22.64 -15.97 -7.82
N ASN A 309 23.62 -15.67 -8.68
CA ASN A 309 23.57 -14.51 -9.56
C ASN A 309 22.40 -14.60 -10.55
N ARG A 310 22.18 -15.76 -11.16
CA ARG A 310 21.04 -15.98 -12.06
C ARG A 310 19.71 -15.84 -11.32
N THR A 311 19.62 -16.39 -10.11
CA THR A 311 18.41 -16.30 -9.29
C THR A 311 18.12 -14.86 -8.89
N ARG A 312 19.12 -14.09 -8.44
CA ARG A 312 19.00 -12.66 -8.14
C ARG A 312 18.56 -11.89 -9.37
N THR A 313 19.24 -12.03 -10.50
CA THR A 313 18.92 -11.30 -11.74
C THR A 313 17.48 -11.56 -12.21
N LEU A 314 17.06 -12.82 -12.36
CA LEU A 314 15.74 -13.14 -12.88
C LEU A 314 14.62 -12.64 -11.96
N ASN A 315 14.76 -12.79 -10.63
CA ASN A 315 13.73 -12.34 -9.70
C ASN A 315 13.68 -10.82 -9.57
N THR A 316 14.80 -10.10 -9.71
CA THR A 316 14.80 -8.64 -9.76
C THR A 316 14.07 -8.11 -11.00
N ILE A 317 14.33 -8.71 -12.18
CA ILE A 317 13.65 -8.35 -13.43
C ILE A 317 12.13 -8.58 -13.32
N LEU A 318 11.72 -9.75 -12.82
CA LEU A 318 10.31 -10.06 -12.60
C LEU A 318 9.65 -9.14 -11.56
N ALA A 319 10.38 -8.81 -10.51
CA ALA A 319 9.93 -7.90 -9.46
C ALA A 319 9.62 -6.51 -10.03
N SER A 320 10.55 -5.91 -10.77
CA SER A 320 10.33 -4.62 -11.43
C SER A 320 9.20 -4.67 -12.46
N GLY A 321 8.97 -5.82 -13.11
CA GLY A 321 7.81 -6.03 -13.97
C GLY A 321 6.47 -5.91 -13.22
N PHE A 322 6.38 -6.39 -11.97
CA PHE A 322 5.18 -6.18 -11.14
C PHE A 322 4.97 -4.70 -10.81
N ALA A 323 6.02 -3.96 -10.49
CA ALA A 323 5.91 -2.52 -10.27
C ALA A 323 5.47 -1.80 -11.56
N GLY A 324 6.04 -2.15 -12.72
CA GLY A 324 5.59 -1.62 -14.01
C GLY A 324 4.11 -1.86 -14.27
N LEU A 325 3.60 -3.06 -13.93
CA LEU A 325 2.17 -3.37 -14.01
C LEU A 325 1.33 -2.49 -13.06
N GLY A 326 1.85 -2.21 -11.84
CA GLY A 326 1.25 -1.23 -10.93
C GLY A 326 1.20 0.17 -11.52
N GLY A 327 2.24 0.56 -12.27
CA GLY A 327 2.29 1.83 -12.98
C GLY A 327 1.18 1.99 -14.03
N ALA A 328 0.83 0.93 -14.75
CA ALA A 328 -0.27 0.92 -15.70
C ALA A 328 -1.60 1.36 -15.08
N PHE A 329 -1.80 1.12 -13.78
CA PHE A 329 -3.01 1.54 -13.08
C PHE A 329 -3.20 3.05 -13.08
N PHE A 330 -2.13 3.84 -12.96
CA PHE A 330 -2.25 5.31 -12.97
C PHE A 330 -2.80 5.84 -14.29
N THR A 331 -2.48 5.19 -15.41
CA THR A 331 -2.89 5.63 -16.75
C THR A 331 -4.07 4.82 -17.27
N ILE A 332 -3.87 3.63 -17.80
CA ILE A 332 -4.93 2.85 -18.44
C ILE A 332 -5.99 2.31 -17.44
N GLY A 333 -5.68 2.30 -16.15
CA GLY A 333 -6.60 1.86 -15.09
C GLY A 333 -7.39 2.97 -14.41
N SER A 334 -6.94 4.25 -14.49
CA SER A 334 -7.54 5.33 -13.71
C SER A 334 -7.68 6.65 -14.49
N SER A 335 -6.58 7.39 -14.70
CA SER A 335 -6.65 8.74 -15.29
C SER A 335 -6.84 8.78 -16.81
N LEU A 336 -6.54 7.66 -17.49
CA LEU A 336 -6.63 7.46 -18.94
C LEU A 336 -5.64 8.30 -19.76
N PHE A 337 -4.78 9.08 -19.13
CA PHE A 337 -3.71 9.85 -19.76
C PHE A 337 -2.52 9.92 -18.82
N PHE A 338 -1.35 10.19 -19.36
CA PHE A 338 -0.13 10.41 -18.61
C PHE A 338 0.07 11.90 -18.36
N THR A 339 0.42 12.23 -17.12
CA THR A 339 0.95 13.54 -16.73
C THR A 339 2.36 13.38 -16.19
N ASP A 340 3.16 14.43 -16.29
CA ASP A 340 4.51 14.39 -15.75
C ASP A 340 4.49 14.04 -14.27
N ASN A 341 5.38 13.14 -13.86
CA ASN A 341 5.52 12.64 -12.49
C ASN A 341 4.21 12.06 -11.89
N ILE A 342 3.41 11.35 -12.70
CA ILE A 342 2.09 10.82 -12.28
C ILE A 342 2.18 9.85 -11.08
N SER A 343 3.30 9.20 -10.85
CA SER A 343 3.53 8.31 -9.71
C SER A 343 3.63 9.07 -8.38
N ALA A 344 4.04 10.35 -8.40
CA ALA A 344 4.03 11.29 -7.27
C ALA A 344 4.55 10.72 -5.94
N GLY A 345 5.61 9.89 -5.97
CA GLY A 345 6.22 9.31 -4.79
C GLY A 345 5.51 8.05 -4.25
N ASN A 346 4.52 7.51 -4.97
CA ASN A 346 3.82 6.30 -4.54
C ASN A 346 4.73 5.06 -4.46
N GLY A 347 5.84 5.02 -5.20
CA GLY A 347 6.85 3.96 -5.08
C GLY A 347 7.55 3.96 -3.73
N TYR A 348 7.81 5.13 -3.15
CA TYR A 348 8.38 5.22 -1.80
C TYR A 348 7.38 4.82 -0.72
N ILE A 349 6.08 5.12 -0.92
CA ILE A 349 5.01 4.64 -0.03
C ILE A 349 4.89 3.12 -0.15
N ALA A 350 5.02 2.56 -1.36
CA ALA A 350 5.02 1.11 -1.58
C ALA A 350 6.19 0.42 -0.89
N LEU A 351 7.39 1.03 -0.89
CA LEU A 351 8.56 0.56 -0.14
C LEU A 351 8.29 0.58 1.36
N ALA A 352 7.69 1.64 1.89
CA ALA A 352 7.27 1.69 3.29
C ALA A 352 6.23 0.61 3.63
N ALA A 353 5.28 0.33 2.71
CA ALA A 353 4.29 -0.73 2.86
C ALA A 353 4.95 -2.13 2.91
N MET A 354 5.96 -2.38 2.10
CA MET A 354 6.75 -3.61 2.13
C MET A 354 7.44 -3.81 3.49
N ILE A 355 8.12 -2.78 3.99
CA ILE A 355 8.84 -2.83 5.28
C ILE A 355 7.85 -3.06 6.43
N LEU A 356 6.72 -2.32 6.45
CA LEU A 356 5.65 -2.48 7.44
C LEU A 356 5.03 -3.88 7.36
N GLY A 357 4.87 -4.41 6.14
CA GLY A 357 4.40 -5.76 5.86
C GLY A 357 5.42 -6.87 6.14
N LYS A 358 6.64 -6.52 6.60
CA LYS A 358 7.73 -7.45 6.99
C LYS A 358 8.15 -8.38 5.85
N TRP A 359 8.27 -7.85 4.65
CA TRP A 359 8.62 -8.62 3.44
C TRP A 359 7.70 -9.83 3.21
N HIS A 360 6.43 -9.73 3.61
CA HIS A 360 5.43 -10.78 3.38
C HIS A 360 4.33 -10.24 2.45
N PRO A 361 3.94 -10.95 1.36
CA PRO A 361 2.98 -10.43 0.39
C PRO A 361 1.65 -9.97 0.99
N ILE A 362 1.05 -10.79 1.87
CA ILE A 362 -0.21 -10.44 2.56
C ILE A 362 -0.02 -9.27 3.53
N GLY A 363 1.12 -9.21 4.23
CA GLY A 363 1.45 -8.10 5.12
C GLY A 363 1.64 -6.79 4.34
N ALA A 364 2.35 -6.84 3.21
CA ALA A 364 2.54 -5.71 2.32
C ALA A 364 1.22 -5.21 1.72
N MET A 365 0.32 -6.12 1.32
CA MET A 365 -1.03 -5.76 0.88
C MET A 365 -1.81 -5.04 2.00
N GLY A 366 -1.79 -5.57 3.23
CA GLY A 366 -2.48 -4.93 4.36
C GLY A 366 -1.93 -3.54 4.67
N ALA A 367 -0.61 -3.34 4.63
CA ALA A 367 0.03 -2.05 4.81
C ALA A 367 -0.29 -1.07 3.67
N ALA A 368 -0.26 -1.54 2.42
CA ALA A 368 -0.61 -0.73 1.26
C ALA A 368 -2.10 -0.31 1.27
N LEU A 369 -3.01 -1.19 1.70
CA LEU A 369 -4.43 -0.84 1.89
C LEU A 369 -4.61 0.24 2.97
N MET A 370 -3.83 0.20 4.04
CA MET A 370 -3.85 1.25 5.07
C MET A 370 -3.39 2.60 4.49
N PHE A 371 -2.31 2.63 3.71
CA PHE A 371 -1.85 3.86 3.06
C PHE A 371 -2.80 4.35 1.98
N GLY A 372 -3.36 3.45 1.17
CA GLY A 372 -4.38 3.79 0.16
C GLY A 372 -5.65 4.33 0.80
N PHE A 373 -6.04 3.81 1.97
CA PHE A 373 -7.16 4.34 2.74
C PHE A 373 -6.88 5.78 3.22
N ALA A 374 -5.68 6.07 3.72
CA ALA A 374 -5.29 7.43 4.09
C ALA A 374 -5.33 8.39 2.88
N GLN A 375 -4.91 7.93 1.70
CA GLN A 375 -5.02 8.71 0.45
C GLN A 375 -6.48 8.90 0.01
N ALA A 376 -7.32 7.87 0.15
CA ALA A 376 -8.76 7.97 -0.16
C ALA A 376 -9.46 8.98 0.75
N LEU A 377 -9.13 8.99 2.05
CA LEU A 377 -9.61 10.00 2.99
C LEU A 377 -9.16 11.41 2.60
N ALA A 378 -7.89 11.58 2.22
CA ALA A 378 -7.38 12.87 1.77
C ALA A 378 -8.11 13.41 0.53
N ARG A 379 -8.62 12.53 -0.34
CA ARG A 379 -9.45 12.92 -1.50
C ARG A 379 -10.91 13.21 -1.13
N LEU A 380 -11.44 12.58 -0.07
CA LEU A 380 -12.80 12.80 0.38
C LEU A 380 -12.97 14.15 1.14
N LEU A 381 -11.98 14.51 1.95
CA LEU A 381 -12.03 15.66 2.85
C LEU A 381 -12.36 17.00 2.18
N PRO A 382 -11.79 17.38 1.03
CA PRO A 382 -12.14 18.64 0.37
C PRO A 382 -13.62 18.76 0.00
N ASN A 383 -14.31 17.63 -0.17
CA ASN A 383 -15.74 17.59 -0.47
C ASN A 383 -16.62 17.74 0.78
N LEU A 384 -16.07 17.49 1.95
CA LEU A 384 -16.78 17.58 3.23
C LEU A 384 -16.54 18.90 3.93
N GLU A 385 -15.30 19.35 3.97
CA GLU A 385 -14.89 20.57 4.69
C GLU A 385 -14.02 21.46 3.80
N GLN A 386 -14.53 22.66 3.49
CA GLN A 386 -13.83 23.63 2.64
C GLN A 386 -12.89 24.56 3.44
N SER A 387 -12.96 24.52 4.77
CA SER A 387 -12.18 25.42 5.64
C SER A 387 -10.71 25.00 5.83
N ILE A 388 -10.38 23.73 5.52
CA ILE A 388 -9.03 23.20 5.66
C ILE A 388 -8.26 23.39 4.35
N PRO A 389 -7.08 24.05 4.37
CA PRO A 389 -6.24 24.17 3.18
C PRO A 389 -5.90 22.79 2.59
N SER A 390 -6.04 22.66 1.26
CA SER A 390 -5.78 21.42 0.51
C SER A 390 -4.38 20.82 0.76
N ASP A 391 -3.39 21.71 1.01
CA ASP A 391 -2.01 21.30 1.28
C ASP A 391 -1.88 20.53 2.60
N LEU A 392 -2.62 20.93 3.65
CA LEU A 392 -2.65 20.21 4.92
C LEU A 392 -3.35 18.84 4.78
N ILE A 393 -4.39 18.77 3.96
CA ILE A 393 -5.09 17.52 3.67
C ILE A 393 -4.17 16.54 2.92
N SER A 394 -3.39 17.06 1.96
CA SER A 394 -2.46 16.25 1.19
C SER A 394 -1.29 15.68 2.02
N MET A 395 -1.01 16.24 3.21
CA MET A 395 -0.02 15.70 4.14
C MET A 395 -0.50 14.46 4.91
N ILE A 396 -1.80 14.20 5.00
CA ILE A 396 -2.38 13.08 5.79
C ILE A 396 -1.73 11.73 5.46
N PRO A 397 -1.59 11.31 4.19
CA PRO A 397 -0.99 10.02 3.87
C PRO A 397 0.46 9.88 4.36
N TYR A 398 1.23 10.96 4.28
CA TYR A 398 2.63 10.98 4.72
C TYR A 398 2.74 10.92 6.25
N ILE A 399 1.88 11.65 6.96
CA ILE A 399 1.79 11.60 8.43
C ILE A 399 1.42 10.19 8.89
N VAL A 400 0.41 9.57 8.27
CA VAL A 400 0.00 8.19 8.55
C VAL A 400 1.16 7.23 8.28
N THR A 401 1.91 7.43 7.20
CA THR A 401 3.09 6.60 6.87
C THR A 401 4.16 6.71 7.96
N ILE A 402 4.49 7.92 8.40
CA ILE A 402 5.48 8.13 9.47
C ILE A 402 5.04 7.46 10.78
N ILE A 403 3.78 7.66 11.19
CA ILE A 403 3.23 7.07 12.41
C ILE A 403 3.22 5.54 12.30
N ALA A 404 2.81 4.99 11.16
CA ALA A 404 2.77 3.56 10.94
C ALA A 404 4.17 2.95 11.01
N VAL A 405 5.14 3.51 10.31
CA VAL A 405 6.51 3.01 10.31
C VAL A 405 7.16 3.16 11.67
N ALA A 406 7.02 4.30 12.35
CA ALA A 406 7.61 4.53 13.67
C ALA A 406 6.92 3.73 14.79
N GLY A 407 5.60 3.56 14.71
CA GLY A 407 4.78 2.94 15.77
C GLY A 407 4.64 1.43 15.66
N PHE A 408 4.30 0.94 14.46
CA PHE A 408 3.91 -0.46 14.23
C PHE A 408 5.03 -1.38 13.75
N VAL A 409 6.14 -0.84 13.22
CA VAL A 409 7.30 -1.65 12.86
C VAL A 409 7.97 -2.13 14.14
N GLY A 410 7.52 -3.29 14.66
CA GLY A 410 8.29 -4.03 15.66
C GLY A 410 9.63 -4.49 15.07
N LYS A 411 10.38 -5.37 15.73
CA LYS A 411 11.63 -5.93 15.18
C LYS A 411 11.36 -6.53 13.80
N SER A 412 11.56 -5.74 12.76
CA SER A 412 11.55 -6.13 11.37
C SER A 412 12.98 -6.50 11.00
N ARG A 413 13.17 -7.68 10.43
CA ARG A 413 14.50 -8.13 10.00
C ARG A 413 14.48 -8.27 8.49
N PRO A 414 15.23 -7.43 7.77
CA PRO A 414 15.44 -7.62 6.35
C PRO A 414 16.21 -8.93 6.10
N PRO A 415 16.22 -9.46 4.88
CA PRO A 415 17.05 -10.61 4.52
C PRO A 415 18.53 -10.34 4.82
N ALA A 416 19.23 -11.33 5.38
CA ALA A 416 20.57 -11.11 5.94
C ALA A 416 21.65 -10.73 4.90
N ALA A 417 21.48 -11.13 3.63
CA ALA A 417 22.40 -10.79 2.55
C ALA A 417 21.85 -9.70 1.60
N GLU A 418 20.90 -8.91 2.07
CA GLU A 418 20.38 -7.74 1.35
C GLU A 418 21.48 -6.68 1.21
N ASN A 419 21.56 -6.04 0.07
CA ASN A 419 22.61 -5.06 -0.32
C ASN A 419 24.05 -5.60 -0.25
N ILE A 420 24.24 -6.92 -0.18
CA ILE A 420 25.57 -7.52 -0.18
C ILE A 420 25.82 -8.15 -1.56
N PRO A 421 26.79 -7.63 -2.35
CA PRO A 421 27.18 -8.24 -3.60
C PRO A 421 27.67 -9.67 -3.37
N TYR A 422 27.28 -10.59 -4.24
CA TYR A 422 27.75 -11.96 -4.21
C TYR A 422 28.81 -12.18 -5.30
N THR A 423 30.03 -12.43 -4.88
CA THR A 423 31.13 -12.86 -5.74
C THR A 423 31.44 -14.30 -5.43
N LYS A 424 31.50 -15.14 -6.47
CA LYS A 424 31.85 -16.56 -6.38
C LYS A 424 33.33 -16.72 -6.16
#